data_5ba155e5e45b40c62db451f36084e632
#
_entry.id   5ba155e5e45b40c62db451f36084e632
#
_cell.length_a   1.000
_cell.length_b   1.000
_cell.length_c   1.000
_cell.angle_alpha   90.00
_cell.angle_beta   90.00
_cell.angle_gamma   90.00
#
_symmetry.space_group_name_H-M   'P 1'
#
loop_
_entity.id
_entity.type
_entity.pdbx_description
1 polymer ?
#
loop_
_entity_poly.entity_id
_entity_poly.type
_entity_poly.pdbx_seq_one_letter_code
_entity_poly.pdbx_strand_id
1 'polypeptide(L)'
;MTKIKLTIGATLVVALVVLGIGQSKLQEPSVAAANDVMAPHFLVDPYWPKPLPNMWAMGNTIGVDVDERDHVFVVHRNDASQFGGNTEIGLQGGVAECCTPAPPIIEFDAEGNVV
;
A
#
# COMPACT_ATOMS: atom_id res chain seq x y z
N MET A 1 7.33 -52.88 -38.58
CA MET A 1 7.91 -51.77 -37.74
C MET A 1 7.58 -50.38 -38.29
N THR A 2 7.39 -50.18 -39.58
CA THR A 2 7.16 -48.86 -40.21
C THR A 2 5.77 -48.28 -39.87
N LYS A 3 4.72 -49.12 -39.83
CA LYS A 3 3.33 -48.66 -39.54
C LYS A 3 3.15 -48.15 -38.13
N ILE A 4 3.81 -48.77 -37.15
CA ILE A 4 3.76 -48.31 -35.72
C ILE A 4 4.44 -46.96 -35.55
N LYS A 5 5.56 -46.73 -36.22
CA LYS A 5 6.27 -45.46 -36.19
C LYS A 5 5.44 -44.35 -36.81
N LEU A 6 4.69 -44.64 -37.87
CA LEU A 6 3.83 -43.70 -38.58
C LEU A 6 2.63 -43.35 -37.70
N THR A 7 2.00 -44.31 -37.01
CA THR A 7 0.89 -44.03 -36.12
C THR A 7 1.31 -43.23 -34.87
N ILE A 8 2.44 -43.51 -34.28
CA ILE A 8 2.98 -42.72 -33.15
C ILE A 8 3.28 -41.28 -33.59
N GLY A 9 3.87 -41.11 -34.79
CA GLY A 9 4.11 -39.78 -35.29
C GLY A 9 2.84 -38.95 -35.54
N ALA A 10 1.81 -39.58 -36.11
CA ALA A 10 0.53 -38.94 -36.36
C ALA A 10 -0.20 -38.55 -35.05
N THR A 11 -0.19 -39.38 -34.03
CA THR A 11 -0.80 -39.06 -32.74
C THR A 11 -0.06 -37.95 -32.01
N LEU A 12 1.24 -37.85 -32.11
CA LEU A 12 2.05 -36.80 -31.53
C LEU A 12 1.74 -35.44 -32.19
N VAL A 13 1.62 -35.39 -33.50
CA VAL A 13 1.26 -34.17 -34.23
C VAL A 13 -0.13 -33.69 -33.85
N VAL A 14 -1.10 -34.59 -33.77
CA VAL A 14 -2.47 -34.24 -33.35
C VAL A 14 -2.48 -33.69 -31.92
N ALA A 15 -1.75 -34.30 -30.99
CA ALA A 15 -1.64 -33.82 -29.63
C ALA A 15 -1.02 -32.41 -29.53
N LEU A 16 0.01 -32.15 -30.31
CA LEU A 16 0.62 -30.80 -30.36
C LEU A 16 -0.32 -29.73 -30.94
N VAL A 17 -1.10 -30.07 -31.93
CA VAL A 17 -2.09 -29.15 -32.53
C VAL A 17 -3.20 -28.84 -31.52
N VAL A 18 -3.71 -29.87 -30.81
CA VAL A 18 -4.75 -29.68 -29.79
C VAL A 18 -4.24 -28.83 -28.63
N LEU A 19 -3.02 -29.07 -28.17
CA LEU A 19 -2.37 -28.28 -27.12
C LEU A 19 -2.16 -26.82 -27.58
N GLY A 20 -1.74 -26.59 -28.82
CA GLY A 20 -1.56 -25.25 -29.37
C GLY A 20 -2.87 -24.45 -29.45
N ILE A 21 -3.96 -25.10 -29.89
CA ILE A 21 -5.30 -24.49 -29.93
C ILE A 21 -5.82 -24.24 -28.50
N GLY A 22 -5.59 -25.17 -27.58
CA GLY A 22 -5.94 -25.01 -26.18
C GLY A 22 -5.25 -23.81 -25.52
N GLN A 23 -3.95 -23.64 -25.78
CA GLN A 23 -3.20 -22.50 -25.26
C GLN A 23 -3.66 -21.16 -25.83
N SER A 24 -4.01 -21.10 -27.12
CA SER A 24 -4.50 -19.86 -27.71
C SER A 24 -5.84 -19.40 -27.13
N LYS A 25 -6.69 -20.37 -26.69
CA LYS A 25 -7.94 -20.05 -25.99
C LYS A 25 -7.75 -19.62 -24.54
N LEU A 26 -6.69 -20.11 -23.89
CA LEU A 26 -6.32 -19.70 -22.52
C LEU A 26 -5.57 -18.37 -22.50
N GLN A 27 -4.99 -17.97 -23.62
CA GLN A 27 -4.31 -16.69 -23.79
C GLN A 27 -5.22 -15.57 -24.35
N GLU A 28 -6.53 -15.80 -24.41
CA GLU A 28 -7.42 -14.65 -24.55
C GLU A 28 -7.13 -13.74 -23.35
N PRO A 29 -6.56 -12.54 -23.58
CA PRO A 29 -6.32 -11.65 -22.47
C PRO A 29 -7.69 -11.40 -21.85
N SER A 30 -7.86 -11.79 -20.60
CA SER A 30 -8.92 -11.27 -19.74
C SER A 30 -8.60 -9.79 -19.45
N VAL A 31 -8.39 -9.03 -20.51
CA VAL A 31 -8.66 -7.61 -20.48
C VAL A 31 -10.20 -7.61 -20.43
N ALA A 32 -10.74 -7.88 -19.24
CA ALA A 32 -12.04 -7.35 -18.90
C ALA A 32 -11.98 -5.95 -19.48
N ALA A 33 -12.90 -5.64 -20.41
CA ALA A 33 -13.03 -4.30 -20.91
C ALA A 33 -12.98 -3.41 -19.69
N ALA A 34 -11.83 -2.83 -19.42
CA ALA A 34 -11.71 -1.76 -18.49
C ALA A 34 -12.57 -0.70 -19.15
N ASN A 35 -13.86 -0.69 -18.80
CA ASN A 35 -14.61 0.53 -18.96
C ASN A 35 -13.64 1.58 -18.46
N ASP A 36 -13.42 2.64 -19.22
CA ASP A 36 -12.53 3.73 -18.85
C ASP A 36 -13.02 4.35 -17.51
N VAL A 37 -12.91 3.57 -16.45
CA VAL A 37 -13.03 4.09 -15.09
C VAL A 37 -11.71 4.82 -14.89
N MET A 38 -11.74 6.08 -15.22
CA MET A 38 -10.62 6.97 -14.93
C MET A 38 -10.35 6.84 -13.43
N ALA A 39 -9.18 6.34 -13.07
CA ALA A 39 -8.75 6.35 -11.69
C ALA A 39 -8.76 7.81 -11.19
N PRO A 40 -9.25 8.08 -9.97
CA PRO A 40 -9.22 9.42 -9.44
C PRO A 40 -7.78 9.93 -9.42
N HIS A 41 -7.60 11.15 -9.88
CA HIS A 41 -6.30 11.79 -9.87
C HIS A 41 -6.13 12.52 -8.53
N PHE A 42 -5.20 12.04 -7.71
CA PHE A 42 -4.91 12.65 -6.42
C PHE A 42 -3.73 13.62 -6.53
N LEU A 43 -3.88 14.77 -5.89
CA LEU A 43 -2.80 15.73 -5.68
C LEU A 43 -2.48 15.76 -4.19
N VAL A 44 -1.19 15.77 -3.89
CA VAL A 44 -0.74 15.93 -2.50
C VAL A 44 -0.93 17.40 -2.11
N ASP A 45 -1.62 17.64 -1.00
CA ASP A 45 -1.67 18.97 -0.38
C ASP A 45 -0.45 19.13 0.53
N PRO A 46 0.51 20.01 0.19
CA PRO A 46 1.72 20.20 0.99
C PRO A 46 1.46 20.99 2.28
N TYR A 47 0.26 21.56 2.44
CA TYR A 47 -0.12 22.36 3.61
C TYR A 47 -1.03 21.64 4.58
N TRP A 48 -1.34 20.37 4.31
CA TRP A 48 -2.08 19.49 5.20
C TRP A 48 -1.16 18.39 5.74
N PRO A 49 -1.16 18.09 7.04
CA PRO A 49 -1.86 18.78 8.12
C PRO A 49 -1.18 20.09 8.52
N LYS A 50 -1.86 20.89 9.34
CA LYS A 50 -1.28 22.10 9.95
C LYS A 50 -0.15 21.71 10.92
N PRO A 51 0.77 22.66 11.21
CA PRO A 51 1.79 22.40 12.21
C PRO A 51 1.19 21.95 13.55
N LEU A 52 1.80 20.95 14.13
CA LEU A 52 1.35 20.39 15.40
C LEU A 52 1.51 21.42 16.54
N PRO A 53 0.54 21.49 17.47
CA PRO A 53 0.65 22.37 18.65
C PRO A 53 1.75 21.90 19.61
N ASN A 54 2.08 22.71 20.60
CA ASN A 54 2.96 22.36 21.73
C ASN A 54 4.34 21.84 21.32
N MET A 55 4.83 22.23 20.16
CA MET A 55 6.08 21.70 19.60
C MET A 55 6.06 20.16 19.54
N TRP A 56 4.93 19.56 19.26
CA TRP A 56 4.83 18.11 19.10
C TRP A 56 5.55 17.64 17.85
N ALA A 57 6.14 16.46 17.96
CA ALA A 57 6.70 15.73 16.84
C ALA A 57 6.06 14.33 16.77
N MET A 58 5.70 13.93 15.57
CA MET A 58 5.27 12.56 15.30
C MET A 58 6.46 11.68 14.98
N GLY A 59 6.42 10.45 15.49
CA GLY A 59 7.30 9.40 15.01
C GLY A 59 6.75 8.69 13.77
N ASN A 60 7.27 7.51 13.52
CA ASN A 60 6.84 6.70 12.39
C ASN A 60 5.34 6.41 12.45
N THR A 61 4.60 6.87 11.47
CA THR A 61 3.18 6.57 11.34
C THR A 61 3.00 5.09 11.00
N ILE A 62 2.13 4.42 11.75
CA ILE A 62 1.85 2.98 11.63
C ILE A 62 0.41 2.69 11.23
N GLY A 63 -0.47 3.67 11.30
CA GLY A 63 -1.86 3.55 10.89
C GLY A 63 -2.52 4.90 10.65
N VAL A 64 -3.45 4.92 9.72
CA VAL A 64 -4.28 6.06 9.38
C VAL A 64 -5.69 5.55 9.14
N ASP A 65 -6.68 6.27 9.64
CA ASP A 65 -8.10 6.02 9.39
C ASP A 65 -8.85 7.34 9.25
N VAL A 66 -10.00 7.33 8.60
CA VAL A 66 -10.83 8.51 8.36
C VAL A 66 -12.26 8.21 8.79
N ASP A 67 -12.86 9.10 9.57
CA ASP A 67 -14.24 8.96 10.02
C ASP A 67 -15.25 9.61 9.06
N GLU A 68 -16.55 9.51 9.39
CA GLU A 68 -17.66 10.03 8.60
C GLU A 68 -17.69 11.58 8.53
N ARG A 69 -16.88 12.26 9.34
CA ARG A 69 -16.75 13.73 9.38
C ARG A 69 -15.54 14.22 8.60
N ASP A 70 -14.86 13.31 7.87
CA ASP A 70 -13.56 13.55 7.22
C ASP A 70 -12.45 13.91 8.22
N HIS A 71 -12.57 13.45 9.48
CA HIS A 71 -11.49 13.57 10.44
C HIS A 71 -10.50 12.42 10.22
N VAL A 72 -9.22 12.76 10.23
CA VAL A 72 -8.13 11.81 10.00
C VAL A 72 -7.48 11.45 11.33
N PHE A 73 -7.51 10.16 11.67
CA PHE A 73 -6.84 9.59 12.83
C PHE A 73 -5.49 9.04 12.40
N VAL A 74 -4.44 9.53 13.04
CA VAL A 74 -3.08 9.05 12.78
C VAL A 74 -2.55 8.36 14.02
N VAL A 75 -2.16 7.11 13.88
CA VAL A 75 -1.47 6.34 14.91
C VAL A 75 0.01 6.31 14.60
N HIS A 76 0.83 6.72 15.56
CA HIS A 76 2.27 6.74 15.38
C HIS A 76 3.01 6.22 16.63
N ARG A 77 4.28 5.89 16.44
CA ARG A 77 5.17 5.51 17.55
C ARG A 77 5.64 6.76 18.26
N ASN A 78 5.05 7.04 19.41
CA ASN A 78 5.39 8.24 20.18
C ASN A 78 6.52 8.02 21.19
N ASP A 79 6.76 6.77 21.59
CA ASP A 79 7.80 6.41 22.55
C ASP A 79 8.39 5.05 22.18
N ALA A 80 9.64 5.07 21.74
CA ALA A 80 10.37 3.86 21.42
C ALA A 80 10.90 3.12 22.66
N SER A 81 10.87 3.73 23.86
CA SER A 81 11.33 3.08 25.10
C SER A 81 10.49 1.85 25.44
N GLN A 82 9.22 1.84 25.06
CA GLN A 82 8.33 0.70 25.26
C GLN A 82 8.63 -0.49 24.34
N PHE A 83 9.41 -0.29 23.28
CA PHE A 83 9.72 -1.31 22.27
C PHE A 83 11.21 -1.68 22.21
N GLY A 84 11.95 -1.42 23.27
CA GLY A 84 13.32 -1.94 23.38
C GLY A 84 14.44 -0.99 22.93
N GLY A 85 14.22 0.35 23.04
CA GLY A 85 15.41 1.04 23.29
C GLY A 85 15.81 2.31 22.69
N ASN A 86 15.27 2.94 21.74
CA ASN A 86 15.71 4.29 21.38
C ASN A 86 14.52 5.19 21.15
N THR A 87 14.36 6.19 22.00
CA THR A 87 13.46 7.31 21.74
C THR A 87 13.90 7.99 20.47
N GLU A 88 13.14 7.78 19.41
CA GLU A 88 13.44 8.37 18.10
C GLU A 88 13.01 9.85 18.04
N ILE A 89 12.30 10.33 19.08
CA ILE A 89 11.61 11.61 19.02
C ILE A 89 11.97 12.49 20.22
N GLY A 90 12.48 13.65 19.89
CA GLY A 90 12.48 14.82 20.77
C GLY A 90 13.41 14.77 21.97
N LEU A 91 13.10 15.62 22.92
CA LEU A 91 13.91 15.88 24.13
C LEU A 91 14.02 14.67 25.06
N GLN A 92 13.01 13.80 25.09
CA GLN A 92 12.98 12.66 26.02
C GLN A 92 14.04 11.62 25.71
N GLY A 93 14.51 11.56 24.48
CA GLY A 93 15.57 10.64 24.06
C GLY A 93 16.98 11.18 24.19
N GLY A 94 17.13 12.44 24.49
CA GLY A 94 18.44 13.11 24.52
C GLY A 94 19.10 13.19 23.12
N VAL A 95 18.34 12.96 22.05
CA VAL A 95 18.84 12.92 20.68
C VAL A 95 18.49 14.16 19.87
N ALA A 96 17.61 15.02 20.40
CA ALA A 96 17.19 16.25 19.74
C ALA A 96 17.17 17.42 20.73
N GLU A 97 17.38 18.62 20.20
CA GLU A 97 17.35 19.88 20.98
C GLU A 97 15.92 20.46 21.10
N CYS A 98 14.99 19.92 20.35
CA CYS A 98 13.60 20.38 20.38
C CYS A 98 12.61 19.20 20.46
N CYS A 99 11.41 19.60 20.71
CA CYS A 99 10.17 18.87 20.44
C CYS A 99 9.86 17.77 21.46
N THR A 100 8.59 17.64 21.76
CA THR A 100 8.06 16.58 22.60
C THR A 100 7.30 15.58 21.73
N PRO A 101 7.33 14.28 22.08
CA PRO A 101 6.51 13.31 21.37
C PRO A 101 5.04 13.69 21.43
N ALA A 102 4.36 13.68 20.30
CA ALA A 102 2.93 13.84 20.24
C ALA A 102 2.20 12.68 20.94
N PRO A 103 0.93 12.81 21.33
CA PRO A 103 0.12 11.68 21.76
C PRO A 103 0.14 10.55 20.71
N PRO A 104 0.05 9.27 21.12
CA PRO A 104 0.20 8.13 20.20
C PRO A 104 -0.88 8.07 19.11
N ILE A 105 -2.00 8.72 19.35
CA ILE A 105 -3.09 8.90 18.38
C ILE A 105 -3.37 10.40 18.31
N ILE A 106 -3.40 10.92 17.10
CA ILE A 106 -3.74 12.33 16.82
C ILE A 106 -4.94 12.31 15.89
N GLU A 107 -5.94 13.13 16.21
CA GLU A 107 -7.08 13.40 15.36
C GLU A 107 -6.91 14.78 14.69
N PHE A 108 -7.10 14.81 13.39
CA PHE A 108 -7.10 16.04 12.60
C PHE A 108 -8.49 16.26 12.01
N ASP A 109 -8.95 17.51 12.02
CA ASP A 109 -10.13 17.88 11.24
C ASP A 109 -9.82 17.91 9.73
N ALA A 110 -10.85 18.12 8.91
CA ALA A 110 -10.70 18.20 7.45
C ALA A 110 -9.76 19.34 7.02
N GLU A 111 -9.65 20.41 7.79
CA GLU A 111 -8.75 21.54 7.55
C GLU A 111 -7.31 21.29 8.01
N GLY A 112 -7.07 20.16 8.67
CA GLY A 112 -5.76 19.73 9.15
C GLY A 112 -5.38 20.26 10.54
N ASN A 113 -6.30 20.79 11.32
CA ASN A 113 -6.04 21.17 12.69
C ASN A 113 -6.16 19.95 13.61
N VAL A 114 -5.37 19.94 14.68
CA VAL A 114 -5.51 18.94 15.74
C VAL A 114 -6.76 19.24 16.58
N VAL A 115 -7.57 18.21 16.82
CA VAL A 115 -8.86 18.29 17.55
C VAL A 115 -8.70 17.76 18.97
#